data_167dfd0304f4652769c86e16c2a01fd9
#
_entry.id   167dfd0304f4652769c86e16c2a01fd9
#
_cell.length_a   1.000
_cell.length_b   1.000
_cell.length_c   1.000
_cell.angle_alpha   90.00
_cell.angle_beta   90.00
_cell.angle_gamma   90.00
#
_symmetry.space_group_name_H-M   'P 1'
#
loop_
_entity.id
_entity.type
_entity.pdbx_description
1 polymer ?
#
loop_
_entity_poly.entity_id
_entity_poly.type
_entity_poly.pdbx_seq_one_letter_code
_entity_poly.pdbx_strand_id
1 'polypeptide(L)'
;KDMCMKKIFLVILNSFFLLASCSQFGENPSGDHLEKIKKSPNYNTEEERFENRIENMWDQMSEKDSFWANPQKRIFNNYFFNSAQTVPEVELPEVKPPNIKEFMQSTEGIKFIWFGHSTLLVNIKNIIVLIDPVFSGAASPVSFIVERFQPPVLELKDLPRINYILISHDHY
;
A
#
# COMPACT_ATOMS: atom_id res chain seq x y z
N LYS A 1 -26.44 -7.33 -37.88
CA LYS A 1 -25.66 -8.42 -37.23
C LYS A 1 -24.40 -7.90 -36.57
N ASP A 2 -23.59 -7.05 -37.26
CA ASP A 2 -22.33 -6.51 -36.72
C ASP A 2 -22.45 -5.64 -35.44
N MET A 3 -23.53 -4.88 -35.34
CA MET A 3 -23.73 -3.99 -34.20
C MET A 3 -24.07 -4.77 -32.91
N CYS A 4 -24.77 -5.89 -33.04
CA CYS A 4 -25.07 -6.78 -31.93
C CYS A 4 -23.81 -7.53 -31.44
N MET A 5 -22.97 -8.01 -32.35
CA MET A 5 -21.71 -8.66 -32.01
C MET A 5 -20.73 -7.69 -31.33
N LYS A 6 -20.64 -6.44 -31.79
CA LYS A 6 -19.78 -5.41 -31.15
C LYS A 6 -20.23 -5.09 -29.72
N LYS A 7 -21.53 -5.02 -29.47
CA LYS A 7 -22.08 -4.82 -28.11
C LYS A 7 -21.79 -6.00 -27.20
N ILE A 8 -21.98 -7.22 -27.70
CA ILE A 8 -21.67 -8.43 -26.93
C ILE A 8 -20.16 -8.50 -26.62
N PHE A 9 -19.29 -8.21 -27.59
CA PHE A 9 -17.85 -8.19 -27.37
C PHE A 9 -17.44 -7.12 -26.34
N LEU A 10 -18.06 -5.94 -26.36
CA LEU A 10 -17.80 -4.87 -25.39
C LEU A 10 -18.24 -5.28 -23.97
N VAL A 11 -19.38 -5.96 -23.82
CA VAL A 11 -19.84 -6.48 -22.53
C VAL A 11 -18.93 -7.57 -22.00
N ILE A 12 -18.50 -8.50 -22.83
CA ILE A 12 -17.55 -9.57 -22.45
C ILE A 12 -16.20 -8.96 -22.04
N LEU A 13 -15.70 -7.99 -22.80
CA LEU A 13 -14.44 -7.31 -22.50
C LEU A 13 -14.50 -6.57 -21.15
N ASN A 14 -15.58 -5.82 -20.89
CA ASN A 14 -15.79 -5.16 -19.61
C ASN A 14 -15.94 -6.16 -18.46
N SER A 15 -16.65 -7.27 -18.66
CA SER A 15 -16.75 -8.32 -17.64
C SER A 15 -15.42 -8.98 -17.34
N PHE A 16 -14.56 -9.16 -18.35
CA PHE A 16 -13.22 -9.70 -18.17
C PHE A 16 -12.32 -8.75 -17.36
N PHE A 17 -12.40 -7.44 -17.62
CA PHE A 17 -11.68 -6.44 -16.84
C PHE A 17 -12.14 -6.40 -15.37
N LEU A 18 -13.44 -6.53 -15.10
CA LEU A 18 -13.98 -6.59 -13.74
C LEU A 18 -13.53 -7.83 -12.99
N LEU A 19 -13.44 -8.98 -13.67
CA LEU A 19 -12.99 -10.24 -13.05
C LEU A 19 -11.46 -10.28 -12.80
N ALA A 20 -10.66 -9.67 -13.66
CA ALA A 20 -9.21 -9.60 -13.49
C ALA A 20 -8.79 -8.65 -12.34
N SER A 21 -9.64 -7.71 -11.97
CA SER A 21 -9.37 -6.74 -10.90
C SER A 21 -9.42 -7.33 -9.49
N CYS A 22 -10.19 -8.40 -9.26
CA CYS A 22 -10.42 -8.92 -7.91
C CYS A 22 -9.19 -9.57 -7.26
N SER A 23 -8.25 -10.12 -8.04
CA SER A 23 -7.08 -10.79 -7.49
C SER A 23 -6.02 -9.85 -6.89
N GLN A 24 -6.10 -8.55 -7.17
CA GLN A 24 -5.17 -7.55 -6.66
C GLN A 24 -5.57 -7.00 -5.29
N PHE A 25 -6.80 -7.23 -4.85
CA PHE A 25 -7.30 -6.71 -3.58
C PHE A 25 -7.16 -7.69 -2.41
N GLY A 26 -6.41 -8.79 -2.62
CA GLY A 26 -6.24 -9.82 -1.60
C GLY A 26 -7.47 -10.73 -1.47
N GLU A 27 -7.44 -11.59 -0.47
CA GLU A 27 -8.52 -12.53 -0.15
C GLU A 27 -9.01 -12.31 1.27
N ASN A 28 -10.28 -12.53 1.50
CA ASN A 28 -10.83 -12.53 2.85
C ASN A 28 -10.19 -13.64 3.68
N PRO A 29 -9.88 -13.39 4.95
CA PRO A 29 -9.32 -14.39 5.83
C PRO A 29 -10.29 -15.58 6.00
N SER A 30 -9.75 -16.79 6.04
CA SER A 30 -10.54 -18.03 6.19
C SER A 30 -9.84 -19.04 7.10
N GLY A 31 -10.55 -20.09 7.50
CA GLY A 31 -10.02 -21.18 8.31
C GLY A 31 -9.38 -20.73 9.62
N ASP A 32 -8.25 -21.36 9.98
CA ASP A 32 -7.51 -21.07 11.23
C ASP A 32 -7.04 -19.61 11.34
N HIS A 33 -6.82 -18.96 10.20
CA HIS A 33 -6.43 -17.54 10.19
C HIS A 33 -7.58 -16.65 10.64
N LEU A 34 -8.78 -16.87 10.12
CA LEU A 34 -9.99 -16.15 10.55
C LEU A 34 -10.26 -16.37 12.05
N GLU A 35 -10.12 -17.61 12.54
CA GLU A 35 -10.31 -17.91 13.96
C GLU A 35 -9.29 -17.21 14.87
N LYS A 36 -8.07 -16.98 14.39
CA LYS A 36 -7.09 -16.15 15.11
C LYS A 36 -7.49 -14.67 15.13
N ILE A 37 -7.97 -14.16 13.99
CA ILE A 37 -8.43 -12.77 13.85
C ILE A 37 -9.60 -12.50 14.79
N LYS A 38 -10.59 -13.38 14.85
CA LYS A 38 -11.75 -13.26 15.75
C LYS A 38 -11.41 -13.19 17.24
N LYS A 39 -10.24 -13.68 17.64
CA LYS A 39 -9.74 -13.57 19.01
C LYS A 39 -9.17 -12.19 19.33
N SER A 40 -8.97 -11.33 18.36
CA SER A 40 -8.50 -9.98 18.57
C SER A 40 -9.57 -9.13 19.27
N PRO A 41 -9.23 -8.38 20.33
CA PRO A 41 -10.19 -7.53 21.02
C PRO A 41 -10.72 -6.36 20.18
N ASN A 42 -10.10 -6.11 19.03
CA ASN A 42 -10.49 -5.02 18.14
C ASN A 42 -11.20 -5.53 16.88
N TYR A 43 -11.47 -6.82 16.78
CA TYR A 43 -12.16 -7.38 15.61
C TYR A 43 -13.66 -7.44 15.88
N ASN A 44 -14.43 -6.70 15.09
CA ASN A 44 -15.88 -6.76 15.09
C ASN A 44 -16.33 -7.92 14.21
N THR A 45 -16.90 -8.95 14.82
CA THR A 45 -17.35 -10.16 14.13
C THR A 45 -18.64 -9.98 13.34
N GLU A 46 -19.45 -8.96 13.66
CA GLU A 46 -20.70 -8.65 12.94
C GLU A 46 -20.40 -7.89 11.66
N GLU A 47 -19.45 -6.97 11.70
CA GLU A 47 -19.02 -6.17 10.54
C GLU A 47 -17.82 -6.76 9.79
N GLU A 48 -17.29 -7.90 10.27
CA GLU A 48 -16.15 -8.62 9.69
C GLU A 48 -14.91 -7.74 9.45
N ARG A 49 -14.66 -6.77 10.34
CA ARG A 49 -13.54 -5.83 10.22
C ARG A 49 -12.87 -5.52 11.55
N PHE A 50 -11.64 -5.02 11.47
CA PHE A 50 -10.99 -4.41 12.62
C PHE A 50 -11.52 -3.01 12.87
N GLU A 51 -11.74 -2.67 14.13
CA GLU A 51 -12.12 -1.34 14.56
C GLU A 51 -10.94 -0.59 15.17
N ASN A 52 -10.97 0.72 15.02
CA ASN A 52 -10.00 1.58 15.67
C ASN A 52 -10.22 1.62 17.19
N ARG A 53 -9.13 1.63 17.95
CA ARG A 53 -9.19 1.78 19.41
C ARG A 53 -9.54 3.20 19.85
N ILE A 54 -9.37 4.17 18.96
CA ILE A 54 -9.68 5.57 19.23
C ILE A 54 -11.10 5.81 18.72
N GLU A 55 -12.00 6.08 19.64
CA GLU A 55 -13.37 6.45 19.31
C GLU A 55 -13.39 7.74 18.48
N ASN A 56 -14.30 7.82 17.52
CA ASN A 56 -14.50 9.00 16.66
C ASN A 56 -13.29 9.40 15.82
N MET A 57 -12.34 8.49 15.54
CA MET A 57 -11.20 8.79 14.68
C MET A 57 -11.67 9.28 13.30
N TRP A 58 -12.70 8.67 12.73
CA TRP A 58 -13.28 9.07 11.45
C TRP A 58 -13.93 10.45 11.51
N ASP A 59 -14.57 10.81 12.61
CA ASP A 59 -15.18 12.14 12.80
C ASP A 59 -14.10 13.22 12.89
N GLN A 60 -12.99 12.93 13.58
CA GLN A 60 -11.83 13.83 13.66
C GLN A 60 -11.13 13.99 12.30
N MET A 61 -11.07 12.93 11.50
CA MET A 61 -10.50 12.97 10.14
C MET A 61 -11.45 13.59 9.11
N SER A 62 -12.75 13.62 9.37
CA SER A 62 -13.78 14.13 8.48
C SER A 62 -14.10 15.62 8.68
N GLU A 63 -13.28 16.38 9.42
CA GLU A 63 -13.44 17.83 9.50
C GLU A 63 -13.59 18.44 8.10
N LYS A 64 -14.43 19.49 8.00
CA LYS A 64 -14.93 20.05 6.72
C LYS A 64 -13.86 20.34 5.64
N ASP A 65 -12.61 20.48 6.05
CA ASP A 65 -11.47 20.72 5.16
C ASP A 65 -10.59 19.48 4.94
N SER A 66 -10.95 18.33 5.51
CA SER A 66 -10.16 17.12 5.33
C SER A 66 -10.28 16.59 3.90
N PHE A 67 -9.27 15.88 3.46
CA PHE A 67 -9.25 15.16 2.16
C PHE A 67 -10.54 14.32 1.97
N TRP A 68 -11.06 13.73 3.05
CA TRP A 68 -12.21 12.83 3.04
C TRP A 68 -13.58 13.54 2.94
N ALA A 69 -13.66 14.82 3.31
CA ALA A 69 -14.92 15.59 3.23
C ALA A 69 -15.36 15.86 1.78
N ASN A 70 -14.42 15.95 0.82
CA ASN A 70 -14.71 16.17 -0.60
C ASN A 70 -13.68 15.47 -1.50
N PRO A 71 -13.61 14.12 -1.49
CA PRO A 71 -12.55 13.38 -2.18
C PRO A 71 -12.60 13.59 -3.71
N GLN A 72 -13.77 13.62 -4.30
CA GLN A 72 -13.93 13.81 -5.75
C GLN A 72 -13.43 15.17 -6.22
N LYS A 73 -13.74 16.22 -5.50
CA LYS A 73 -13.32 17.60 -5.85
C LYS A 73 -11.81 17.77 -5.65
N ARG A 74 -11.22 17.17 -4.62
CA ARG A 74 -9.79 17.26 -4.35
C ARG A 74 -8.97 16.38 -5.28
N ILE A 75 -9.38 15.14 -5.53
CA ILE A 75 -8.71 14.26 -6.49
C ILE A 75 -8.73 14.92 -7.87
N PHE A 76 -9.88 15.41 -8.32
CA PHE A 76 -10.00 16.05 -9.61
C PHE A 76 -9.16 17.33 -9.69
N ASN A 77 -9.24 18.23 -8.72
CA ASN A 77 -8.50 19.49 -8.73
C ASN A 77 -6.98 19.27 -8.56
N ASN A 78 -6.56 18.39 -7.65
CA ASN A 78 -5.13 18.16 -7.44
C ASN A 78 -4.49 17.37 -8.59
N TYR A 79 -5.20 16.42 -9.17
CA TYR A 79 -4.67 15.60 -10.24
C TYR A 79 -4.62 16.31 -11.60
N PHE A 80 -5.63 17.12 -11.90
CA PHE A 80 -5.75 17.76 -13.21
C PHE A 80 -5.37 19.25 -13.25
N PHE A 81 -5.40 19.95 -12.13
CA PHE A 81 -5.24 21.41 -12.11
C PHE A 81 -4.19 21.94 -11.11
N ASN A 82 -3.69 21.11 -10.23
CA ASN A 82 -2.68 21.56 -9.28
C ASN A 82 -1.31 21.04 -9.72
N SER A 83 -0.48 21.93 -10.21
CA SER A 83 0.95 21.68 -10.41
C SER A 83 1.70 21.69 -9.06
N ALA A 84 1.19 21.00 -8.05
CA ALA A 84 1.95 20.79 -6.85
C ALA A 84 3.25 20.07 -7.26
N GLN A 85 4.40 20.64 -6.91
CA GLN A 85 5.70 20.00 -7.11
C GLN A 85 5.82 18.77 -6.19
N THR A 86 5.05 17.75 -6.50
CA THR A 86 5.02 16.49 -5.72
C THR A 86 6.07 15.50 -6.19
N VAL A 87 6.64 15.75 -7.37
CA VAL A 87 7.72 14.95 -7.95
C VAL A 87 8.99 15.82 -7.94
N PRO A 88 10.11 15.33 -7.38
CA PRO A 88 11.38 16.04 -7.42
C PRO A 88 11.80 16.32 -8.87
N GLU A 89 12.31 17.52 -9.16
CA GLU A 89 12.85 17.89 -10.47
C GLU A 89 14.13 17.11 -10.83
N VAL A 90 14.84 16.63 -9.82
CA VAL A 90 16.05 15.82 -9.94
C VAL A 90 15.88 14.54 -9.16
N GLU A 91 16.54 13.48 -9.59
CA GLU A 91 16.59 12.24 -8.82
C GLU A 91 17.09 12.50 -7.40
N LEU A 92 16.41 11.93 -6.43
CA LEU A 92 16.88 11.97 -5.06
C LEU A 92 18.22 11.23 -4.96
N PRO A 93 19.17 11.75 -4.17
CA PRO A 93 20.46 11.09 -4.01
C PRO A 93 20.24 9.69 -3.44
N GLU A 94 20.48 8.70 -4.27
CA GLU A 94 20.50 7.32 -3.81
C GLU A 94 21.79 7.08 -3.03
N VAL A 95 21.64 6.62 -1.82
CA VAL A 95 22.72 5.87 -1.21
C VAL A 95 22.86 4.58 -2.02
N LYS A 96 24.04 4.28 -2.54
CA LYS A 96 24.37 3.01 -3.22
C LYS A 96 23.64 1.86 -2.53
N PRO A 97 23.20 0.84 -3.29
CA PRO A 97 22.38 -0.23 -2.71
C PRO A 97 22.98 -0.65 -1.37
N PRO A 98 22.19 -0.62 -0.32
CA PRO A 98 22.68 -0.76 1.03
C PRO A 98 23.36 -2.13 1.15
N ASN A 99 24.52 -2.17 1.79
CA ASN A 99 25.21 -3.41 2.03
C ASN A 99 24.38 -4.25 3.03
N ILE A 100 23.63 -5.22 2.52
CA ILE A 100 22.75 -6.06 3.35
C ILE A 100 23.54 -6.81 4.41
N LYS A 101 24.79 -7.21 4.14
CA LYS A 101 25.65 -7.86 5.14
C LYS A 101 25.94 -6.92 6.32
N GLU A 102 26.23 -5.66 6.05
CA GLU A 102 26.44 -4.64 7.07
C GLU A 102 25.14 -4.29 7.81
N PHE A 103 24.03 -4.21 7.07
CA PHE A 103 22.70 -3.98 7.66
C PHE A 103 22.31 -5.09 8.63
N MET A 104 22.67 -6.34 8.32
CA MET A 104 22.38 -7.52 9.15
C MET A 104 23.31 -7.69 10.36
N GLN A 105 24.42 -6.95 10.43
CA GLN A 105 25.28 -7.01 11.61
C GLN A 105 24.55 -6.48 12.84
N SER A 106 24.77 -7.15 13.97
CA SER A 106 24.21 -6.73 15.25
C SER A 106 24.66 -5.31 15.60
N THR A 107 23.72 -4.54 16.14
CA THR A 107 23.97 -3.20 16.67
C THR A 107 23.12 -3.01 17.93
N GLU A 108 23.59 -2.18 18.84
CA GLU A 108 22.76 -1.76 19.99
C GLU A 108 21.67 -0.78 19.60
N GLY A 109 21.81 -0.13 18.45
CA GLY A 109 20.86 0.81 17.91
C GLY A 109 19.85 0.20 16.93
N ILE A 110 19.21 1.06 16.21
CA ILE A 110 18.28 0.74 15.12
C ILE A 110 18.96 1.11 13.80
N LYS A 111 18.96 0.19 12.84
CA LYS A 111 19.32 0.46 11.45
C LYS A 111 18.06 0.41 10.63
N PHE A 112 17.96 1.27 9.61
CA PHE A 112 16.82 1.22 8.68
C PHE A 112 17.26 1.52 7.25
N ILE A 113 16.48 0.99 6.30
CA ILE A 113 16.56 1.29 4.87
C ILE A 113 15.18 1.77 4.46
N TRP A 114 15.11 2.96 3.87
CA TRP A 114 13.88 3.49 3.30
C TRP A 114 13.82 3.19 1.81
N PHE A 115 12.71 2.60 1.37
CA PHE A 115 12.47 2.19 -0.02
C PHE A 115 11.63 3.19 -0.81
N GLY A 116 11.36 4.33 -0.25
CA GLY A 116 10.40 5.28 -0.76
C GLY A 116 8.96 4.96 -0.31
N HIS A 117 8.05 5.92 -0.51
CA HIS A 117 6.69 5.87 0.02
C HIS A 117 6.70 5.59 1.53
N SER A 118 5.90 4.66 2.03
CA SER A 118 5.86 4.26 3.45
C SER A 118 6.74 3.05 3.79
N THR A 119 7.42 2.46 2.82
CA THR A 119 8.15 1.20 3.00
C THR A 119 9.47 1.39 3.72
N LEU A 120 9.63 0.70 4.85
CA LEU A 120 10.86 0.67 5.64
C LEU A 120 11.28 -0.77 5.96
N LEU A 121 12.56 -1.07 5.84
CA LEU A 121 13.19 -2.25 6.41
C LEU A 121 13.99 -1.84 7.63
N VAL A 122 13.69 -2.41 8.78
CA VAL A 122 14.26 -2.02 10.06
C VAL A 122 14.97 -3.23 10.69
N ASN A 123 16.18 -3.02 11.19
CA ASN A 123 16.90 -3.98 12.01
C ASN A 123 17.01 -3.45 13.44
N ILE A 124 16.38 -4.14 14.37
CA ILE A 124 16.41 -3.85 15.81
C ILE A 124 17.03 -5.07 16.49
N LYS A 125 18.29 -5.00 16.87
CA LYS A 125 19.00 -6.10 17.57
C LYS A 125 18.82 -7.45 16.86
N ASN A 126 19.04 -7.49 15.55
CA ASN A 126 18.86 -8.65 14.66
C ASN A 126 17.41 -9.11 14.43
N ILE A 127 16.43 -8.37 14.89
CA ILE A 127 15.04 -8.57 14.50
C ILE A 127 14.79 -7.71 13.27
N ILE A 128 14.48 -8.34 12.15
CA ILE A 128 14.22 -7.68 10.87
C ILE A 128 12.73 -7.50 10.70
N VAL A 129 12.31 -6.24 10.58
CA VAL A 129 10.91 -5.84 10.42
C VAL A 129 10.76 -5.10 9.09
N LEU A 130 9.82 -5.54 8.28
CA LEU A 130 9.41 -4.85 7.07
C LEU A 130 8.09 -4.12 7.34
N ILE A 131 8.06 -2.83 7.09
CA ILE A 131 6.91 -1.97 7.37
C ILE A 131 6.31 -1.48 6.06
N ASP A 132 5.00 -1.59 5.92
CA ASP A 132 4.19 -1.15 4.78
C ASP A 132 4.83 -1.47 3.42
N PRO A 133 5.01 -2.76 3.08
CA PRO A 133 5.80 -3.17 1.93
C PRO A 133 5.09 -2.88 0.60
N VAL A 134 5.54 -1.83 -0.10
CA VAL A 134 5.12 -1.50 -1.47
C VAL A 134 6.34 -1.56 -2.37
N PHE A 135 6.43 -2.58 -3.24
CA PHE A 135 7.53 -2.78 -4.19
C PHE A 135 7.09 -2.60 -5.65
N SER A 136 5.79 -2.42 -5.89
CA SER A 136 5.25 -2.13 -7.22
C SER A 136 5.72 -0.78 -7.76
N GLY A 137 5.65 -0.60 -9.06
CA GLY A 137 5.96 0.68 -9.73
C GLY A 137 4.97 1.80 -9.42
N ALA A 138 3.84 1.46 -8.82
CA ALA A 138 2.83 2.41 -8.37
C ALA A 138 2.30 2.01 -6.99
N ALA A 139 1.98 2.99 -6.17
CA ALA A 139 1.28 2.80 -4.90
C ALA A 139 -0.25 2.81 -5.12
N SER A 140 -0.70 2.06 -6.11
CA SER A 140 -2.10 1.95 -6.53
C SER A 140 -2.30 0.64 -7.29
N PRO A 141 -3.48 0.00 -7.22
CA PRO A 141 -3.81 -1.15 -8.07
C PRO A 141 -3.85 -0.78 -9.56
N VAL A 142 -3.97 0.50 -9.88
CA VAL A 142 -3.90 1.02 -11.25
C VAL A 142 -2.51 1.62 -11.49
N SER A 143 -1.75 1.01 -12.38
CA SER A 143 -0.31 1.27 -12.56
C SER A 143 0.07 2.71 -12.95
N PHE A 144 -0.85 3.48 -13.55
CA PHE A 144 -0.63 4.87 -13.94
C PHE A 144 -1.12 5.89 -12.88
N ILE A 145 -1.64 5.42 -11.75
CA ILE A 145 -2.07 6.28 -10.63
C ILE A 145 -1.04 6.15 -9.51
N VAL A 146 -0.55 7.27 -9.01
CA VAL A 146 0.45 7.32 -7.94
C VAL A 146 1.71 6.52 -8.29
N GLU A 147 2.25 6.75 -9.49
CA GLU A 147 3.51 6.16 -9.92
C GLU A 147 4.66 6.59 -9.00
N ARG A 148 5.61 5.67 -8.83
CA ARG A 148 6.87 6.02 -8.18
C ARG A 148 7.68 6.91 -9.11
N PHE A 149 8.24 7.99 -8.56
CA PHE A 149 9.20 8.83 -9.28
C PHE A 149 10.61 8.20 -9.30
N GLN A 150 10.86 7.21 -8.45
CA GLN A 150 12.13 6.51 -8.34
C GLN A 150 11.92 5.06 -7.90
N PRO A 151 12.62 4.07 -8.48
CA PRO A 151 12.49 2.67 -8.07
C PRO A 151 12.97 2.45 -6.64
N PRO A 152 12.56 1.37 -5.96
CA PRO A 152 13.08 1.04 -4.65
C PRO A 152 14.58 0.70 -4.72
N VAL A 153 15.33 1.04 -3.68
CA VAL A 153 16.79 0.84 -3.59
C VAL A 153 17.24 -0.63 -3.62
N LEU A 154 16.33 -1.56 -3.35
CA LEU A 154 16.52 -3.01 -3.47
C LEU A 154 15.26 -3.63 -4.03
N GLU A 155 15.41 -4.72 -4.76
CA GLU A 155 14.29 -5.54 -5.20
C GLU A 155 13.84 -6.51 -4.09
N LEU A 156 12.62 -6.98 -4.18
CA LEU A 156 12.05 -7.93 -3.22
C LEU A 156 12.90 -9.19 -3.05
N LYS A 157 13.53 -9.67 -4.13
CA LYS A 157 14.40 -10.86 -4.14
C LYS A 157 15.70 -10.67 -3.35
N ASP A 158 16.13 -9.41 -3.14
CA ASP A 158 17.41 -9.07 -2.50
C ASP A 158 17.21 -8.77 -1.01
N LEU A 159 15.98 -8.86 -0.50
CA LEU A 159 15.70 -8.66 0.91
C LEU A 159 16.27 -9.79 1.76
N PRO A 160 16.75 -9.49 2.98
CA PRO A 160 17.14 -10.51 3.95
C PRO A 160 15.90 -11.27 4.45
N ARG A 161 16.15 -12.33 5.23
CA ARG A 161 15.04 -13.01 5.93
C ARG A 161 14.31 -12.04 6.86
N ILE A 162 13.01 -11.88 6.64
CA ILE A 162 12.13 -11.02 7.44
C ILE A 162 11.61 -11.81 8.64
N ASN A 163 11.64 -11.20 9.85
CA ASN A 163 11.05 -11.78 11.05
C ASN A 163 9.57 -11.36 11.19
N TYR A 164 9.27 -10.09 10.92
CA TYR A 164 7.92 -9.54 11.05
C TYR A 164 7.61 -8.60 9.89
N ILE A 165 6.35 -8.59 9.48
CA ILE A 165 5.79 -7.59 8.58
C ILE A 165 4.77 -6.81 9.38
N LEU A 166 4.89 -5.48 9.39
CA LEU A 166 3.93 -4.57 9.96
C LEU A 166 3.18 -3.85 8.85
N ILE A 167 1.86 -3.87 8.93
CA ILE A 167 0.99 -3.07 8.08
C ILE A 167 0.35 -2.02 8.97
N SER A 168 0.62 -0.74 8.70
CA SER A 168 0.13 0.37 9.52
C SER A 168 -1.33 0.70 9.22
N HIS A 169 -1.76 0.52 8.00
CA HIS A 169 -3.10 0.82 7.54
C HIS A 169 -3.47 0.02 6.29
N ASP A 170 -4.76 -0.08 6.05
CA ASP A 170 -5.34 -0.62 4.83
C ASP A 170 -5.28 0.47 3.75
N HIS A 171 -4.42 0.29 2.77
CA HIS A 171 -4.14 1.32 1.77
C HIS A 171 -4.95 1.12 0.47
N TYR A 172 -5.44 -0.11 0.19
CA TYR A 172 -6.25 -0.44 -0.98
C TYR A 172 -7.38 -1.39 -0.62
#